data_6f90df14f0e9133aecf46a249ab88ce7
#
_entry.id   6f90df14f0e9133aecf46a249ab88ce7
#
_cell.length_a   1.000
_cell.length_b   1.000
_cell.length_c   1.000
_cell.angle_alpha   90.00
_cell.angle_beta   90.00
_cell.angle_gamma   90.00
#
_symmetry.space_group_name_H-M   'P 1'
#
loop_
_entity.id
_entity.type
_entity.pdbx_description
1 polymer ?
#
loop_
_entity_poly.entity_id
_entity_poly.type
_entity_poly.pdbx_seq_one_letter_code
_entity_poly.pdbx_strand_id
1 'polypeptide(L)'
;MSGKTAGAVLGVALGAALNALTTPVLAQQDAGCSNRGQLDTNYCDEDRDLVADAPKDPKRWRDPSSLVWAYTPVEDPAVYANIFKPFTDHLQACTGKRIVYYPVQSNSAEIEAMRSGRLHFAGFSTGPTGFAVNMAGAVPFAAKGLGGEVRGYHLIAVVRSSSSYKSLADLKGKKVAHTSPSSNSGNLAPRVLFPEQGLTPDTDYKPLMSGGHDKSVLGVVSGDYDMGAVASDVYDRMVTRGTVKGDDFRIIYKSPIFPTSSFAHAHDLKPELATKLKECFFSFRFTPEMTKEFNGDDRFLPISYKDTWAVVREVAEKSGTPYNKAAYEAESRREAEAAAKKTQSPAPAPAAPKP
;
A
#
# COMPACT_ATOMS: atom_id res chain seq x y z
N MET A 1 85.23 -9.12 26.83
CA MET A 1 85.30 -10.42 26.15
C MET A 1 83.96 -10.67 25.47
N SER A 2 84.04 -10.79 24.14
CA SER A 2 83.14 -11.47 23.21
C SER A 2 81.60 -11.16 23.35
N GLY A 3 80.89 -10.40 22.59
CA GLY A 3 80.81 -10.30 21.15
C GLY A 3 80.00 -11.39 20.47
N LYS A 4 78.73 -11.17 20.19
CA LYS A 4 78.08 -11.84 19.05
C LYS A 4 76.80 -11.04 18.63
N THR A 5 76.92 -10.47 17.48
CA THR A 5 75.91 -9.86 16.63
C THR A 5 74.94 -10.92 16.10
N ALA A 6 73.62 -10.68 16.17
CA ALA A 6 72.63 -11.47 15.42
C ALA A 6 71.84 -10.49 14.54
N GLY A 7 71.94 -10.68 13.23
CA GLY A 7 71.25 -9.88 12.21
C GLY A 7 69.76 -10.18 12.13
N ALA A 8 68.99 -9.12 12.01
CA ALA A 8 67.56 -9.19 11.74
C ALA A 8 67.32 -9.21 10.22
N VAL A 9 66.66 -10.23 9.72
CA VAL A 9 66.17 -10.33 8.33
C VAL A 9 64.79 -9.67 8.29
N LEU A 10 64.72 -8.56 7.52
CA LEU A 10 63.48 -7.86 7.24
C LEU A 10 62.74 -8.60 6.11
N GLY A 11 61.66 -9.30 6.45
CA GLY A 11 60.76 -9.87 5.47
C GLY A 11 59.67 -8.85 5.11
N VAL A 12 59.76 -8.30 3.88
CA VAL A 12 58.73 -7.44 3.31
C VAL A 12 57.62 -8.36 2.75
N ALA A 13 56.46 -8.44 3.43
CA ALA A 13 55.29 -9.06 2.90
C ALA A 13 54.48 -8.01 2.08
N LEU A 14 54.52 -8.14 0.75
CA LEU A 14 53.62 -7.40 -0.15
C LEU A 14 52.21 -7.98 -0.02
N GLY A 15 51.37 -7.31 0.77
CA GLY A 15 49.93 -7.56 0.80
C GLY A 15 49.28 -6.85 -0.37
N ALA A 16 48.93 -7.58 -1.43
CA ALA A 16 48.07 -7.07 -2.50
C ALA A 16 46.63 -6.94 -1.98
N ALA A 17 46.23 -5.73 -1.58
CA ALA A 17 44.84 -5.41 -1.30
C ALA A 17 44.06 -5.40 -2.63
N LEU A 18 43.27 -6.43 -2.92
CA LEU A 18 42.22 -6.38 -3.94
C LEU A 18 41.15 -5.41 -3.47
N ASN A 19 41.22 -4.16 -3.90
CA ASN A 19 40.09 -3.25 -3.87
C ASN A 19 39.07 -3.73 -4.93
N ALA A 20 38.09 -4.51 -4.53
CA ALA A 20 36.89 -4.73 -5.33
C ALA A 20 36.18 -3.38 -5.46
N LEU A 21 36.36 -2.70 -6.57
CA LEU A 21 35.57 -1.56 -7.00
C LEU A 21 34.15 -2.06 -7.24
N THR A 22 33.29 -1.98 -6.22
CA THR A 22 31.85 -2.05 -6.42
C THR A 22 31.43 -0.78 -7.17
N THR A 23 31.41 -0.86 -8.50
CA THR A 23 30.76 0.16 -9.31
C THR A 23 29.30 0.22 -8.88
N PRO A 24 28.78 1.39 -8.45
CA PRO A 24 27.35 1.54 -8.27
C PRO A 24 26.72 1.26 -9.64
N VAL A 25 25.77 0.34 -9.69
CA VAL A 25 24.87 0.19 -10.83
C VAL A 25 24.07 1.50 -10.89
N LEU A 26 24.57 2.46 -11.67
CA LEU A 26 23.82 3.65 -12.02
C LEU A 26 22.61 3.16 -12.77
N ALA A 27 21.42 3.37 -12.20
CA ALA A 27 20.15 3.17 -12.89
C ALA A 27 20.25 3.90 -14.23
N GLN A 28 20.24 3.15 -15.31
CA GLN A 28 20.41 3.66 -16.66
C GLN A 28 19.18 4.48 -16.99
N GLN A 29 19.28 5.80 -16.93
CA GLN A 29 18.22 6.70 -17.35
C GLN A 29 17.84 6.34 -18.80
N ASP A 30 16.55 6.18 -19.08
CA ASP A 30 16.05 6.00 -20.45
C ASP A 30 16.33 7.28 -21.25
N ALA A 31 17.46 7.28 -21.97
CA ALA A 31 17.94 8.42 -22.75
C ALA A 31 17.02 8.80 -23.93
N GLY A 32 15.91 8.09 -24.14
CA GLY A 32 14.94 8.30 -25.21
C GLY A 32 13.50 8.59 -24.77
N CYS A 33 13.29 8.92 -23.49
CA CYS A 33 11.93 9.21 -22.99
C CYS A 33 11.48 10.61 -23.43
N SER A 34 10.45 10.67 -24.27
CA SER A 34 9.88 11.93 -24.77
C SER A 34 8.85 12.55 -23.81
N ASN A 35 8.20 11.75 -22.97
CA ASN A 35 7.29 12.19 -21.94
C ASN A 35 7.41 11.29 -20.72
N ARG A 36 7.42 11.87 -19.53
CA ARG A 36 7.49 11.16 -18.25
C ARG A 36 6.36 11.53 -17.30
N GLY A 37 5.74 12.67 -17.49
CA GLY A 37 4.76 13.18 -16.57
C GLY A 37 5.31 13.28 -15.14
N GLN A 38 4.62 12.65 -14.18
CA GLN A 38 5.02 12.59 -12.75
C GLN A 38 5.80 11.34 -12.38
N LEU A 39 6.12 10.44 -13.33
CA LEU A 39 6.86 9.21 -13.07
C LEU A 39 8.30 9.50 -12.64
N ASP A 40 8.88 8.62 -11.81
CA ASP A 40 10.31 8.66 -11.46
C ASP A 40 11.18 8.51 -12.72
N THR A 41 12.43 8.96 -12.61
CA THR A 41 13.40 9.04 -13.71
C THR A 41 13.68 7.73 -14.44
N ASN A 42 13.33 6.59 -13.84
CA ASN A 42 13.50 5.26 -14.42
C ASN A 42 12.39 4.84 -15.38
N TYR A 43 11.29 5.61 -15.47
CA TYR A 43 10.08 5.27 -16.22
C TYR A 43 9.80 6.29 -17.31
N CYS A 44 9.04 5.87 -18.32
CA CYS A 44 8.53 6.69 -19.40
C CYS A 44 7.04 6.46 -19.58
N ASP A 45 6.33 7.48 -20.04
CA ASP A 45 4.90 7.49 -20.32
C ASP A 45 4.71 8.21 -21.68
N GLU A 46 5.05 7.55 -22.80
CA GLU A 46 5.03 8.17 -24.13
C GLU A 46 3.60 8.34 -24.66
N ASP A 47 2.71 7.42 -24.33
CA ASP A 47 1.31 7.43 -24.75
C ASP A 47 0.41 8.27 -23.83
N ARG A 48 0.95 8.81 -22.73
CA ARG A 48 0.29 9.73 -21.79
C ARG A 48 -0.93 9.13 -21.10
N ASP A 49 -0.86 7.85 -20.79
CA ASP A 49 -1.87 7.15 -19.99
C ASP A 49 -1.62 7.21 -18.48
N LEU A 50 -0.55 7.91 -18.07
CA LEU A 50 -0.08 8.17 -16.70
C LEU A 50 0.51 6.94 -16.00
N VAL A 51 0.84 5.89 -16.72
CA VAL A 51 1.57 4.73 -16.19
C VAL A 51 2.87 4.49 -16.96
N ALA A 52 3.75 3.67 -16.41
CA ALA A 52 5.03 3.39 -17.05
C ALA A 52 4.86 2.44 -18.24
N ASP A 53 5.40 2.87 -19.39
CA ASP A 53 5.54 2.03 -20.57
C ASP A 53 6.44 0.80 -20.30
N ALA A 54 6.19 -0.29 -21.02
CA ALA A 54 7.13 -1.41 -21.05
C ALA A 54 8.48 -0.96 -21.63
N PRO A 55 9.62 -1.46 -21.09
CA PRO A 55 10.94 -1.13 -21.65
C PRO A 55 11.03 -1.46 -23.14
N LYS A 56 11.55 -0.53 -23.95
CA LYS A 56 11.75 -0.74 -25.40
C LYS A 56 12.81 -1.81 -25.70
N ASP A 57 13.80 -1.98 -24.82
CA ASP A 57 14.83 -3.02 -24.96
C ASP A 57 14.30 -4.34 -24.33
N PRO A 58 14.11 -5.41 -25.13
CA PRO A 58 13.67 -6.71 -24.64
C PRO A 58 14.58 -7.33 -23.58
N LYS A 59 15.86 -6.94 -23.51
CA LYS A 59 16.78 -7.41 -22.47
C LYS A 59 16.41 -6.93 -21.07
N ARG A 60 15.59 -5.88 -20.97
CA ARG A 60 15.06 -5.35 -19.70
C ARG A 60 13.77 -6.03 -19.27
N TRP A 61 13.15 -6.86 -20.13
CA TRP A 61 11.94 -7.59 -19.79
C TRP A 61 12.24 -8.71 -18.81
N ARG A 62 11.37 -8.86 -17.83
CA ARG A 62 11.45 -9.94 -16.84
C ARG A 62 10.45 -11.03 -17.17
N ASP A 63 10.95 -12.28 -17.27
CA ASP A 63 10.15 -13.50 -17.43
C ASP A 63 10.55 -14.51 -16.35
N PRO A 64 10.27 -14.25 -15.06
CA PRO A 64 10.70 -15.11 -13.97
C PRO A 64 9.96 -16.46 -13.97
N SER A 65 10.60 -17.49 -13.43
CA SER A 65 9.97 -18.80 -13.22
C SER A 65 8.90 -18.79 -12.11
N SER A 66 9.01 -17.84 -11.19
CA SER A 66 8.04 -17.66 -10.11
C SER A 66 7.60 -16.20 -10.06
N LEU A 67 6.29 -15.96 -10.00
CA LEU A 67 5.71 -14.65 -9.78
C LEU A 67 5.44 -14.45 -8.29
N VAL A 68 6.00 -13.40 -7.72
CA VAL A 68 5.76 -13.00 -6.33
C VAL A 68 4.76 -11.85 -6.34
N TRP A 69 3.76 -11.93 -5.47
CA TRP A 69 2.75 -10.90 -5.36
C TRP A 69 2.36 -10.59 -3.91
N ALA A 70 1.80 -9.41 -3.68
CA ALA A 70 1.32 -8.94 -2.39
C ALA A 70 -0.06 -8.30 -2.50
N TYR A 71 -0.72 -8.15 -1.37
CA TYR A 71 -1.92 -7.33 -1.24
C TYR A 71 -1.74 -6.36 -0.07
N THR A 72 -2.19 -5.14 -0.30
CA THR A 72 -2.03 -4.01 0.59
C THR A 72 -2.47 -4.30 2.04
N PRO A 73 -1.72 -3.83 3.07
CA PRO A 73 -2.03 -4.08 4.48
C PRO A 73 -3.06 -3.08 5.03
N VAL A 74 -4.28 -3.05 4.49
CA VAL A 74 -5.37 -2.18 4.99
C VAL A 74 -5.93 -2.64 6.33
N GLU A 75 -5.74 -3.90 6.66
CA GLU A 75 -5.95 -4.59 7.93
C GLU A 75 -4.83 -5.62 8.14
N ASP A 76 -4.90 -6.52 9.11
CA ASP A 76 -3.86 -7.53 9.34
C ASP A 76 -3.58 -8.35 8.06
N PRO A 77 -2.35 -8.36 7.53
CA PRO A 77 -2.01 -9.07 6.29
C PRO A 77 -2.26 -10.58 6.34
N ALA A 78 -2.26 -11.19 7.52
CA ALA A 78 -2.51 -12.62 7.68
C ALA A 78 -3.93 -13.02 7.26
N VAL A 79 -4.88 -12.10 7.34
CA VAL A 79 -6.28 -12.32 6.91
C VAL A 79 -6.35 -12.64 5.42
N TYR A 80 -5.53 -11.99 4.60
CA TYR A 80 -5.59 -12.11 3.14
C TYR A 80 -4.95 -13.37 2.57
N ALA A 81 -3.99 -13.99 3.25
CA ALA A 81 -3.30 -15.19 2.75
C ALA A 81 -4.28 -16.33 2.42
N ASN A 82 -5.23 -16.59 3.31
CA ASN A 82 -6.24 -17.63 3.12
C ASN A 82 -7.33 -17.22 2.13
N ILE A 83 -7.78 -15.95 2.20
CA ILE A 83 -8.82 -15.41 1.30
C ILE A 83 -8.37 -15.51 -0.16
N PHE A 84 -7.13 -15.14 -0.45
CA PHE A 84 -6.58 -15.15 -1.81
C PHE A 84 -5.98 -16.50 -2.24
N LYS A 85 -6.00 -17.54 -1.40
CA LYS A 85 -5.46 -18.84 -1.80
C LYS A 85 -6.10 -19.40 -3.08
N PRO A 86 -7.44 -19.43 -3.24
CA PRO A 86 -8.07 -19.90 -4.47
C PRO A 86 -7.65 -19.10 -5.71
N PHE A 87 -7.48 -17.80 -5.57
CA PHE A 87 -6.99 -16.93 -6.63
C PHE A 87 -5.53 -17.22 -6.99
N THR A 88 -4.66 -17.40 -5.99
CA THR A 88 -3.26 -17.77 -6.19
C THR A 88 -3.12 -19.09 -6.93
N ASP A 89 -3.92 -20.11 -6.55
CA ASP A 89 -3.96 -21.42 -7.20
C ASP A 89 -4.46 -21.31 -8.65
N HIS A 90 -5.50 -20.49 -8.91
CA HIS A 90 -5.98 -20.22 -10.26
C HIS A 90 -4.91 -19.55 -11.13
N LEU A 91 -4.23 -18.53 -10.62
CA LEU A 91 -3.15 -17.85 -11.34
C LEU A 91 -2.02 -18.84 -11.69
N GLN A 92 -1.66 -19.74 -10.78
CA GLN A 92 -0.64 -20.75 -11.03
C GLN A 92 -1.05 -21.70 -12.18
N ALA A 93 -2.28 -22.20 -12.14
CA ALA A 93 -2.81 -23.07 -13.20
C ALA A 93 -2.92 -22.35 -14.55
N CYS A 94 -3.39 -21.10 -14.54
CA CYS A 94 -3.63 -20.30 -15.74
C CYS A 94 -2.34 -19.80 -16.39
N THR A 95 -1.37 -19.34 -15.62
CA THR A 95 -0.10 -18.79 -16.13
C THR A 95 0.96 -19.86 -16.41
N GLY A 96 0.84 -21.04 -15.82
CA GLY A 96 1.88 -22.06 -15.80
C GLY A 96 3.13 -21.68 -14.98
N LYS A 97 3.08 -20.61 -14.21
CA LYS A 97 4.17 -20.12 -13.33
C LYS A 97 3.86 -20.47 -11.88
N ARG A 98 4.90 -20.69 -11.09
CA ARG A 98 4.74 -20.73 -9.63
C ARG A 98 4.31 -19.36 -9.14
N ILE A 99 3.25 -19.28 -8.33
CA ILE A 99 2.75 -18.04 -7.75
C ILE A 99 3.00 -18.05 -6.24
N VAL A 100 3.62 -16.99 -5.72
CA VAL A 100 3.98 -16.86 -4.31
C VAL A 100 3.32 -15.59 -3.74
N TYR A 101 2.42 -15.77 -2.79
CA TYR A 101 1.89 -14.66 -2.00
C TYR A 101 2.91 -14.25 -0.94
N TYR A 102 3.22 -12.96 -0.85
CA TYR A 102 4.15 -12.38 0.11
C TYR A 102 3.43 -11.32 0.96
N PRO A 103 3.17 -11.58 2.26
CA PRO A 103 2.53 -10.62 3.13
C PRO A 103 3.46 -9.43 3.41
N VAL A 104 2.99 -8.23 3.15
CA VAL A 104 3.70 -6.97 3.42
C VAL A 104 3.13 -6.31 4.68
N GLN A 105 3.96 -5.56 5.41
CA GLN A 105 3.57 -4.94 6.68
C GLN A 105 3.24 -3.46 6.57
N SER A 106 3.59 -2.82 5.44
CA SER A 106 3.33 -1.40 5.20
C SER A 106 3.19 -1.11 3.71
N ASN A 107 2.52 -0.01 3.37
CA ASN A 107 2.37 0.44 1.98
C ASN A 107 3.73 0.77 1.35
N SER A 108 4.63 1.42 2.08
CA SER A 108 5.96 1.76 1.57
C SER A 108 6.80 0.51 1.30
N ALA A 109 6.71 -0.52 2.16
CA ALA A 109 7.38 -1.79 1.93
C ALA A 109 6.87 -2.52 0.68
N GLU A 110 5.56 -2.44 0.40
CA GLU A 110 4.95 -3.02 -0.80
C GLU A 110 5.45 -2.31 -2.07
N ILE A 111 5.42 -0.98 -2.09
CA ILE A 111 5.90 -0.16 -3.20
C ILE A 111 7.39 -0.40 -3.46
N GLU A 112 8.22 -0.41 -2.40
CA GLU A 112 9.66 -0.65 -2.50
C GLU A 112 9.98 -2.07 -2.98
N ALA A 113 9.19 -3.07 -2.58
CA ALA A 113 9.35 -4.43 -3.07
C ALA A 113 9.07 -4.55 -4.57
N MET A 114 8.11 -3.80 -5.12
CA MET A 114 7.88 -3.72 -6.57
C MET A 114 9.00 -2.94 -7.26
N ARG A 115 9.37 -1.77 -6.74
CA ARG A 115 10.45 -0.92 -7.28
C ARG A 115 11.79 -1.65 -7.38
N SER A 116 12.09 -2.48 -6.38
CA SER A 116 13.33 -3.30 -6.35
C SER A 116 13.22 -4.62 -7.12
N GLY A 117 12.10 -4.88 -7.81
CA GLY A 117 11.90 -6.09 -8.60
C GLY A 117 11.56 -7.36 -7.80
N ARG A 118 11.33 -7.25 -6.49
CA ARG A 118 10.94 -8.39 -5.63
C ARG A 118 9.47 -8.76 -5.76
N LEU A 119 8.60 -7.81 -6.10
CA LEU A 119 7.20 -8.07 -6.48
C LEU A 119 7.05 -7.92 -7.99
N HIS A 120 6.21 -8.77 -8.57
CA HIS A 120 5.90 -8.81 -9.99
C HIS A 120 4.51 -8.26 -10.30
N PHE A 121 3.58 -8.44 -9.36
CA PHE A 121 2.28 -7.79 -9.35
C PHE A 121 1.81 -7.60 -7.90
N ALA A 122 0.88 -6.69 -7.67
CA ALA A 122 0.36 -6.42 -6.34
C ALA A 122 -1.04 -5.81 -6.39
N GLY A 123 -1.76 -5.92 -5.29
CA GLY A 123 -3.00 -5.21 -5.05
C GLY A 123 -2.77 -4.02 -4.13
N PHE A 124 -2.57 -2.83 -4.69
CA PHE A 124 -2.33 -1.60 -3.92
C PHE A 124 -3.64 -0.96 -3.45
N SER A 125 -3.67 -0.47 -2.21
CA SER A 125 -4.80 0.34 -1.75
C SER A 125 -4.89 1.68 -2.49
N THR A 126 -6.04 2.34 -2.37
CA THR A 126 -6.41 3.50 -3.19
C THR A 126 -5.35 4.61 -3.21
N GLY A 127 -4.90 5.09 -2.04
CA GLY A 127 -3.89 6.14 -1.95
C GLY A 127 -2.50 5.67 -2.43
N PRO A 128 -1.95 4.58 -1.90
CA PRO A 128 -0.66 4.02 -2.30
C PRO A 128 -0.52 3.69 -3.78
N THR A 129 -1.63 3.40 -4.50
CA THR A 129 -1.60 3.15 -5.94
C THR A 129 -0.87 4.26 -6.71
N GLY A 130 -1.11 5.55 -6.42
CA GLY A 130 -0.45 6.64 -7.13
C GLY A 130 1.07 6.67 -6.89
N PHE A 131 1.52 6.38 -5.69
CA PHE A 131 2.95 6.23 -5.41
C PHE A 131 3.54 4.99 -6.09
N ALA A 132 2.82 3.87 -6.10
CA ALA A 132 3.28 2.66 -6.81
C ALA A 132 3.45 2.90 -8.31
N VAL A 133 2.52 3.61 -8.93
CA VAL A 133 2.60 4.02 -10.34
C VAL A 133 3.84 4.88 -10.58
N ASN A 134 3.96 5.99 -9.84
CA ASN A 134 4.99 6.98 -10.13
C ASN A 134 6.39 6.55 -9.69
N MET A 135 6.51 5.83 -8.55
CA MET A 135 7.81 5.50 -7.94
C MET A 135 8.28 4.07 -8.19
N ALA A 136 7.37 3.15 -8.53
CA ALA A 136 7.70 1.74 -8.72
C ALA A 136 7.35 1.19 -10.12
N GLY A 137 6.84 2.02 -11.03
CA GLY A 137 6.45 1.60 -12.36
C GLY A 137 5.32 0.56 -12.34
N ALA A 138 4.42 0.65 -11.36
CA ALA A 138 3.23 -0.18 -11.33
C ALA A 138 2.27 0.21 -12.45
N VAL A 139 1.72 -0.77 -13.15
CA VAL A 139 0.73 -0.61 -14.22
C VAL A 139 -0.61 -1.16 -13.73
N PRO A 140 -1.49 -0.33 -13.13
CA PRO A 140 -2.82 -0.75 -12.71
C PRO A 140 -3.67 -1.21 -13.90
N PHE A 141 -4.28 -2.37 -13.79
CA PHE A 141 -5.08 -2.95 -14.86
C PHE A 141 -6.42 -3.52 -14.41
N ALA A 142 -6.59 -3.80 -13.10
CA ALA A 142 -7.80 -4.40 -12.59
C ALA A 142 -8.21 -3.82 -11.22
N ALA A 143 -9.50 -3.83 -10.96
CA ALA A 143 -10.10 -3.65 -9.64
C ALA A 143 -11.19 -4.70 -9.40
N LYS A 144 -11.59 -4.87 -8.14
CA LYS A 144 -12.71 -5.74 -7.78
C LYS A 144 -14.04 -5.10 -8.19
N GLY A 145 -15.02 -5.90 -8.53
CA GLY A 145 -16.35 -5.42 -8.90
C GLY A 145 -17.42 -6.49 -8.95
N LEU A 146 -18.64 -6.07 -9.24
CA LEU A 146 -19.84 -6.89 -9.32
C LEU A 146 -20.65 -6.54 -10.56
N GLY A 147 -21.17 -7.54 -11.26
CA GLY A 147 -22.09 -7.34 -12.37
C GLY A 147 -21.54 -6.56 -13.56
N GLY A 148 -20.21 -6.46 -13.70
CA GLY A 148 -19.55 -5.69 -14.75
C GLY A 148 -19.19 -4.26 -14.34
N GLU A 149 -19.50 -3.82 -13.12
CA GLU A 149 -19.19 -2.50 -12.59
C GLU A 149 -18.11 -2.55 -11.52
N VAL A 150 -17.08 -1.70 -11.66
CA VAL A 150 -16.10 -1.47 -10.60
C VAL A 150 -16.79 -0.75 -9.46
N ARG A 151 -16.80 -1.39 -8.31
CA ARG A 151 -17.40 -0.80 -7.11
C ARG A 151 -16.36 0.01 -6.35
N GLY A 152 -16.84 1.00 -5.61
CA GLY A 152 -16.02 1.83 -4.78
C GLY A 152 -16.33 1.67 -3.30
N TYR A 153 -15.74 2.53 -2.51
CA TYR A 153 -15.99 2.65 -1.07
C TYR A 153 -16.04 4.13 -0.66
N HIS A 154 -16.42 4.39 0.58
CA HIS A 154 -16.48 5.74 1.15
C HIS A 154 -15.47 5.88 2.29
N LEU A 155 -14.89 7.06 2.43
CA LEU A 155 -14.40 7.49 3.73
C LEU A 155 -15.62 7.65 4.66
N ILE A 156 -15.60 7.00 5.81
CA ILE A 156 -16.57 7.21 6.88
C ILE A 156 -15.86 7.68 8.15
N ALA A 157 -16.52 8.57 8.90
CA ALA A 157 -16.11 8.91 10.24
C ALA A 157 -17.01 8.16 11.23
N VAL A 158 -16.38 7.24 11.98
CA VAL A 158 -17.09 6.39 12.96
C VAL A 158 -16.77 6.84 14.37
N VAL A 159 -17.82 6.95 15.21
CA VAL A 159 -17.74 7.22 16.65
C VAL A 159 -18.52 6.14 17.41
N ARG A 160 -18.30 6.01 18.73
CA ARG A 160 -19.17 5.14 19.54
C ARG A 160 -20.61 5.63 19.49
N SER A 161 -21.56 4.72 19.37
CA SER A 161 -23.00 5.04 19.37
C SER A 161 -23.42 5.74 20.66
N SER A 162 -22.81 5.40 21.80
CA SER A 162 -23.05 6.00 23.12
C SER A 162 -22.44 7.40 23.28
N SER A 163 -21.59 7.88 22.35
CA SER A 163 -21.00 9.21 22.43
C SER A 163 -22.01 10.31 22.13
N SER A 164 -21.73 11.53 22.57
CA SER A 164 -22.53 12.72 22.25
C SER A 164 -22.23 13.30 20.85
N TYR A 165 -21.17 12.81 20.15
CA TYR A 165 -20.72 13.35 18.88
C TYR A 165 -21.73 13.04 17.76
N LYS A 166 -22.17 14.08 17.04
CA LYS A 166 -23.15 13.98 15.93
C LYS A 166 -22.64 14.52 14.61
N SER A 167 -21.57 15.32 14.65
CA SER A 167 -20.92 15.95 13.49
C SER A 167 -19.41 15.95 13.64
N LEU A 168 -18.68 16.22 12.55
CA LEU A 168 -17.23 16.36 12.59
C LEU A 168 -16.81 17.54 13.47
N ALA A 169 -17.56 18.63 13.49
CA ALA A 169 -17.23 19.81 14.31
C ALA A 169 -17.17 19.50 15.83
N ASP A 170 -17.87 18.47 16.30
CA ASP A 170 -17.86 18.03 17.70
C ASP A 170 -16.50 17.39 18.12
N LEU A 171 -15.64 17.10 17.14
CA LEU A 171 -14.37 16.40 17.35
C LEU A 171 -13.17 17.34 17.53
N LYS A 172 -13.37 18.66 17.63
CA LYS A 172 -12.30 19.62 17.93
C LYS A 172 -11.64 19.30 19.27
N GLY A 173 -10.30 19.19 19.27
CA GLY A 173 -9.51 18.83 20.46
C GLY A 173 -9.65 17.36 20.89
N LYS A 174 -10.30 16.51 20.11
CA LYS A 174 -10.51 15.10 20.42
C LYS A 174 -9.46 14.19 19.80
N LYS A 175 -9.42 12.93 20.25
CA LYS A 175 -8.53 11.90 19.75
C LYS A 175 -9.10 11.30 18.46
N VAL A 176 -8.60 11.76 17.33
CA VAL A 176 -9.04 11.30 16.01
C VAL A 176 -8.01 10.35 15.42
N ALA A 177 -8.43 9.11 15.15
CA ALA A 177 -7.60 8.12 14.50
C ALA A 177 -7.58 8.32 12.98
N HIS A 178 -6.37 8.48 12.45
CA HIS A 178 -6.02 8.25 11.05
C HIS A 178 -5.35 6.88 10.93
N THR A 179 -5.23 6.31 9.72
CA THR A 179 -4.68 4.95 9.57
C THR A 179 -3.18 4.95 9.29
N SER A 180 -2.79 5.24 8.08
CA SER A 180 -1.40 5.37 7.63
C SER A 180 -1.24 6.64 6.81
N PRO A 181 -0.02 7.21 6.72
CA PRO A 181 0.20 8.47 6.04
C PRO A 181 -0.28 8.53 4.59
N SER A 182 -0.07 7.47 3.81
CA SER A 182 -0.47 7.36 2.40
C SER A 182 -1.91 6.90 2.17
N SER A 183 -2.66 6.53 3.22
CA SER A 183 -4.04 6.04 3.08
C SER A 183 -4.96 7.12 2.53
N ASN A 184 -5.74 6.81 1.50
CA ASN A 184 -6.73 7.75 0.95
C ASN A 184 -7.80 8.10 2.00
N SER A 185 -8.65 7.15 2.40
CA SER A 185 -9.73 7.43 3.38
C SER A 185 -9.25 7.55 4.82
N GLY A 186 -8.08 7.00 5.14
CA GLY A 186 -7.54 7.07 6.50
C GLY A 186 -6.70 8.31 6.77
N ASN A 187 -6.29 9.09 5.75
CA ASN A 187 -5.47 10.29 5.97
C ASN A 187 -5.64 11.39 4.91
N LEU A 188 -5.48 11.09 3.61
CA LEU A 188 -5.44 12.13 2.58
C LEU A 188 -6.81 12.79 2.37
N ALA A 189 -7.86 12.01 2.18
CA ALA A 189 -9.22 12.53 2.00
C ALA A 189 -9.75 13.26 3.26
N PRO A 190 -9.53 12.81 4.51
CA PRO A 190 -9.82 13.61 5.69
C PRO A 190 -9.19 15.01 5.67
N ARG A 191 -7.96 15.17 5.17
CA ARG A 191 -7.27 16.47 5.08
C ARG A 191 -7.94 17.44 4.10
N VAL A 192 -8.66 16.90 3.12
CA VAL A 192 -9.37 17.69 2.08
C VAL A 192 -10.84 17.93 2.46
N LEU A 193 -11.51 16.87 2.93
CA LEU A 193 -12.97 16.88 3.07
C LEU A 193 -13.47 17.30 4.47
N PHE A 194 -12.68 17.04 5.54
CA PHE A 194 -13.11 17.41 6.90
C PHE A 194 -13.10 18.92 7.17
N PRO A 195 -12.17 19.74 6.59
CA PRO A 195 -12.25 21.19 6.74
C PRO A 195 -13.56 21.79 6.26
N GLU A 196 -14.16 21.26 5.18
CA GLU A 196 -15.46 21.69 4.64
C GLU A 196 -16.61 21.42 5.65
N GLN A 197 -16.38 20.53 6.61
CA GLN A 197 -17.32 20.13 7.64
C GLN A 197 -16.94 20.71 9.03
N GLY A 198 -16.02 21.68 9.05
CA GLY A 198 -15.64 22.41 10.27
C GLY A 198 -14.63 21.68 11.17
N LEU A 199 -13.88 20.71 10.64
CA LEU A 199 -12.84 19.97 11.40
C LEU A 199 -11.53 19.90 10.59
N THR A 200 -10.55 20.72 10.92
CA THR A 200 -9.29 20.83 10.18
C THR A 200 -8.18 20.03 10.87
N PRO A 201 -7.61 18.99 10.21
CA PRO A 201 -6.45 18.24 10.69
C PRO A 201 -5.26 19.18 10.96
N ASP A 202 -4.46 18.84 11.97
CA ASP A 202 -3.31 19.60 12.48
C ASP A 202 -3.64 20.98 13.08
N THR A 203 -4.86 21.49 12.92
CA THR A 203 -5.36 22.74 13.51
C THR A 203 -6.35 22.46 14.65
N ASP A 204 -7.46 21.78 14.33
CA ASP A 204 -8.52 21.49 15.31
C ASP A 204 -8.24 20.20 16.10
N TYR A 205 -7.43 19.30 15.58
CA TYR A 205 -6.96 18.08 16.24
C TYR A 205 -5.65 17.59 15.63
N LYS A 206 -4.90 16.77 16.37
CA LYS A 206 -3.70 16.11 15.85
C LYS A 206 -4.04 14.70 15.38
N PRO A 207 -3.82 14.35 14.08
CA PRO A 207 -4.04 12.99 13.59
C PRO A 207 -3.20 11.95 14.33
N LEU A 208 -3.84 10.89 14.82
CA LEU A 208 -3.21 9.76 15.51
C LEU A 208 -3.15 8.56 14.56
N MET A 209 -1.95 8.14 14.14
CA MET A 209 -1.79 7.04 13.18
C MET A 209 -1.98 5.69 13.86
N SER A 210 -3.15 5.05 13.63
CA SER A 210 -3.49 3.72 14.19
C SER A 210 -2.71 2.59 13.50
N GLY A 211 -2.38 2.78 12.21
CA GLY A 211 -1.66 1.84 11.37
C GLY A 211 -2.53 0.79 10.67
N GLY A 212 -3.86 0.96 10.68
CA GLY A 212 -4.81 0.12 9.95
C GLY A 212 -6.24 0.56 10.20
N HIS A 213 -7.15 0.29 9.28
CA HIS A 213 -8.56 0.62 9.44
C HIS A 213 -9.21 -0.19 10.57
N ASP A 214 -8.88 -1.48 10.66
CA ASP A 214 -9.27 -2.37 11.75
C ASP A 214 -8.87 -1.82 13.13
N LYS A 215 -7.63 -1.34 13.25
CA LYS A 215 -7.10 -0.75 14.49
C LYS A 215 -7.78 0.56 14.85
N SER A 216 -8.16 1.38 13.84
CA SER A 216 -8.96 2.59 14.09
C SER A 216 -10.34 2.23 14.65
N VAL A 217 -11.03 1.25 14.05
CA VAL A 217 -12.36 0.80 14.50
C VAL A 217 -12.30 0.21 15.90
N LEU A 218 -11.35 -0.70 16.17
CA LEU A 218 -11.17 -1.30 17.48
C LEU A 218 -10.82 -0.26 18.55
N GLY A 219 -9.96 0.71 18.21
CA GLY A 219 -9.59 1.80 19.11
C GLY A 219 -10.75 2.75 19.42
N VAL A 220 -11.74 2.89 18.54
CA VAL A 220 -12.97 3.62 18.84
C VAL A 220 -13.81 2.84 19.84
N VAL A 221 -13.95 1.52 19.71
CA VAL A 221 -14.71 0.68 20.67
C VAL A 221 -14.03 0.70 22.04
N SER A 222 -12.72 0.50 22.10
CA SER A 222 -11.98 0.49 23.39
C SER A 222 -11.94 1.86 24.06
N GLY A 223 -12.13 2.96 23.34
CA GLY A 223 -12.05 4.32 23.85
C GLY A 223 -10.66 4.96 23.74
N ASP A 224 -9.75 4.34 23.03
CA ASP A 224 -8.44 4.92 22.72
C ASP A 224 -8.59 6.11 21.79
N TYR A 225 -9.61 6.09 20.92
CA TYR A 225 -9.98 7.16 20.00
C TYR A 225 -11.45 7.57 20.19
N ASP A 226 -11.71 8.86 20.03
CA ASP A 226 -13.07 9.41 20.01
C ASP A 226 -13.74 9.16 18.63
N MET A 227 -12.95 9.20 17.56
CA MET A 227 -13.40 9.00 16.18
C MET A 227 -12.31 8.30 15.36
N GLY A 228 -12.72 7.48 14.39
CA GLY A 228 -11.86 6.89 13.37
C GLY A 228 -12.26 7.32 11.96
N ALA A 229 -11.27 7.77 11.17
CA ALA A 229 -11.41 7.94 9.72
C ALA A 229 -11.13 6.59 9.04
N VAL A 230 -12.16 5.95 8.49
CA VAL A 230 -12.14 4.53 8.09
C VAL A 230 -12.65 4.35 6.67
N ALA A 231 -12.15 3.32 5.99
CA ALA A 231 -12.72 2.83 4.74
C ALA A 231 -14.00 2.03 5.04
N SER A 232 -15.12 2.39 4.40
CA SER A 232 -16.42 1.76 4.67
C SER A 232 -16.41 0.26 4.39
N ASP A 233 -15.70 -0.16 3.35
CA ASP A 233 -15.60 -1.58 2.97
C ASP A 233 -14.85 -2.42 4.02
N VAL A 234 -13.86 -1.85 4.72
CA VAL A 234 -13.20 -2.52 5.85
C VAL A 234 -14.13 -2.60 7.06
N TYR A 235 -14.80 -1.49 7.38
CA TYR A 235 -15.79 -1.47 8.47
C TYR A 235 -16.89 -2.51 8.25
N ASP A 236 -17.46 -2.56 7.05
CA ASP A 236 -18.52 -3.51 6.69
C ASP A 236 -18.05 -4.97 6.82
N ARG A 237 -16.81 -5.27 6.42
CA ARG A 237 -16.20 -6.60 6.61
C ARG A 237 -16.06 -6.96 8.09
N MET A 238 -15.60 -6.04 8.92
CA MET A 238 -15.46 -6.27 10.37
C MET A 238 -16.80 -6.60 11.02
N VAL A 239 -17.87 -5.90 10.61
CA VAL A 239 -19.25 -6.20 11.05
C VAL A 239 -19.70 -7.57 10.53
N THR A 240 -19.50 -7.87 9.26
CA THR A 240 -19.89 -9.15 8.62
C THR A 240 -19.17 -10.35 9.23
N ARG A 241 -17.92 -10.19 9.63
CA ARG A 241 -17.13 -11.21 10.35
C ARG A 241 -17.51 -11.33 11.83
N GLY A 242 -18.30 -10.39 12.36
CA GLY A 242 -18.60 -10.33 13.78
C GLY A 242 -17.44 -9.87 14.67
N THR A 243 -16.39 -9.28 14.07
CA THR A 243 -15.25 -8.69 14.82
C THR A 243 -15.72 -7.53 15.68
N VAL A 244 -16.69 -6.77 15.19
CA VAL A 244 -17.36 -5.68 15.91
C VAL A 244 -18.88 -5.75 15.65
N LYS A 245 -19.68 -5.11 16.52
CA LYS A 245 -21.12 -4.95 16.33
C LYS A 245 -21.39 -3.59 15.70
N GLY A 246 -22.17 -3.54 14.61
CA GLY A 246 -22.51 -2.29 13.93
C GLY A 246 -23.21 -1.29 14.88
N ASP A 247 -24.06 -1.78 15.80
CA ASP A 247 -24.81 -0.97 16.77
C ASP A 247 -23.91 -0.25 17.81
N ASP A 248 -22.66 -0.70 17.97
CA ASP A 248 -21.70 -0.02 18.84
C ASP A 248 -21.19 1.30 18.24
N PHE A 249 -21.51 1.57 16.97
CA PHE A 249 -21.02 2.73 16.22
C PHE A 249 -22.14 3.61 15.68
N ARG A 250 -21.78 4.87 15.47
CA ARG A 250 -22.49 5.85 14.66
C ARG A 250 -21.58 6.39 13.59
N ILE A 251 -22.03 6.40 12.34
CA ILE A 251 -21.37 7.07 11.23
C ILE A 251 -21.85 8.52 11.22
N ILE A 252 -20.95 9.47 11.47
CA ILE A 252 -21.25 10.92 11.51
C ILE A 252 -20.84 11.66 10.24
N TYR A 253 -20.09 10.99 9.34
CA TYR A 253 -19.72 11.52 8.04
C TYR A 253 -19.53 10.39 7.04
N LYS A 254 -19.90 10.65 5.78
CA LYS A 254 -19.68 9.76 4.64
C LYS A 254 -19.31 10.58 3.42
N SER A 255 -18.15 10.29 2.81
CA SER A 255 -17.65 10.98 1.62
C SER A 255 -18.38 10.58 0.33
N PRO A 256 -18.14 11.29 -0.78
CA PRO A 256 -18.30 10.72 -2.12
C PRO A 256 -17.55 9.40 -2.28
N ILE A 257 -17.86 8.65 -3.34
CA ILE A 257 -17.27 7.35 -3.60
C ILE A 257 -15.83 7.47 -4.10
N PHE A 258 -14.96 6.57 -3.66
CA PHE A 258 -13.61 6.39 -4.16
C PHE A 258 -13.44 5.00 -4.78
N PRO A 259 -12.56 4.81 -5.77
CA PRO A 259 -12.23 3.48 -6.26
C PRO A 259 -11.59 2.64 -5.15
N THR A 260 -11.83 1.34 -5.17
CA THR A 260 -11.20 0.39 -4.24
C THR A 260 -9.73 0.15 -4.59
N SER A 261 -9.10 -0.91 -4.05
CA SER A 261 -7.73 -1.28 -4.38
C SER A 261 -7.56 -1.59 -5.86
N SER A 262 -6.47 -1.10 -6.48
CA SER A 262 -6.06 -1.51 -7.82
C SER A 262 -5.19 -2.76 -7.77
N PHE A 263 -5.26 -3.59 -8.81
CA PHE A 263 -4.26 -4.62 -9.07
C PHE A 263 -3.38 -4.16 -10.23
N ALA A 264 -2.07 -4.18 -10.01
CA ALA A 264 -1.07 -3.68 -10.93
C ALA A 264 0.04 -4.71 -11.13
N HIS A 265 0.59 -4.78 -12.33
CA HIS A 265 1.84 -5.50 -12.59
C HIS A 265 3.02 -4.53 -12.72
N ALA A 266 4.24 -5.02 -12.57
CA ALA A 266 5.43 -4.23 -12.83
C ALA A 266 5.55 -3.97 -14.35
N HIS A 267 5.91 -2.74 -14.75
CA HIS A 267 6.00 -2.29 -16.14
C HIS A 267 6.95 -3.13 -17.00
N ASP A 268 7.96 -3.72 -16.37
CA ASP A 268 9.04 -4.48 -17.03
C ASP A 268 8.78 -6.00 -17.11
N LEU A 269 7.57 -6.48 -16.76
CA LEU A 269 7.20 -7.85 -17.11
C LEU A 269 7.16 -8.01 -18.62
N LYS A 270 7.66 -9.17 -19.11
CA LYS A 270 7.56 -9.53 -20.52
C LYS A 270 6.12 -9.32 -21.01
N PRO A 271 5.89 -8.60 -22.13
CA PRO A 271 4.55 -8.22 -22.57
C PRO A 271 3.55 -9.38 -22.66
N GLU A 272 4.02 -10.55 -23.16
CA GLU A 272 3.16 -11.74 -23.27
C GLU A 272 2.76 -12.28 -21.89
N LEU A 273 3.69 -12.20 -20.90
CA LEU A 273 3.41 -12.60 -19.53
C LEU A 273 2.43 -11.63 -18.85
N ALA A 274 2.60 -10.33 -19.07
CA ALA A 274 1.68 -9.31 -18.56
C ALA A 274 0.27 -9.49 -19.15
N THR A 275 0.16 -9.75 -20.46
CA THR A 275 -1.11 -10.05 -21.12
C THR A 275 -1.75 -11.31 -20.55
N LYS A 276 -0.96 -12.39 -20.41
CA LYS A 276 -1.44 -13.65 -19.83
C LYS A 276 -1.92 -13.49 -18.40
N LEU A 277 -1.20 -12.70 -17.58
CA LEU A 277 -1.61 -12.40 -16.22
C LEU A 277 -2.98 -11.67 -16.18
N LYS A 278 -3.19 -10.67 -17.04
CA LYS A 278 -4.47 -9.96 -17.16
C LYS A 278 -5.62 -10.90 -17.55
N GLU A 279 -5.42 -11.78 -18.53
CA GLU A 279 -6.40 -12.80 -18.93
C GLU A 279 -6.77 -13.70 -17.75
N CYS A 280 -5.78 -14.15 -16.98
CA CYS A 280 -6.01 -15.00 -15.81
C CYS A 280 -6.79 -14.27 -14.72
N PHE A 281 -6.55 -12.97 -14.49
CA PHE A 281 -7.34 -12.16 -13.59
C PHE A 281 -8.81 -12.09 -14.03
N PHE A 282 -9.07 -11.77 -15.28
CA PHE A 282 -10.44 -11.55 -15.78
C PHE A 282 -11.24 -12.85 -15.97
N SER A 283 -10.57 -13.99 -16.10
CA SER A 283 -11.22 -15.31 -16.13
C SER A 283 -11.58 -15.85 -14.74
N PHE A 284 -10.97 -15.31 -13.66
CA PHE A 284 -11.23 -15.76 -12.31
C PHE A 284 -12.60 -15.29 -11.80
N ARG A 285 -13.32 -16.17 -11.13
CA ARG A 285 -14.54 -15.84 -10.38
C ARG A 285 -14.28 -16.08 -8.90
N PHE A 286 -14.69 -15.14 -8.09
CA PHE A 286 -14.48 -15.24 -6.66
C PHE A 286 -15.27 -16.41 -6.09
N THR A 287 -14.69 -17.09 -5.11
CA THR A 287 -15.41 -18.09 -4.34
C THR A 287 -16.48 -17.42 -3.49
N PRO A 288 -17.51 -18.16 -3.00
CA PRO A 288 -18.51 -17.59 -2.09
C PRO A 288 -17.89 -16.89 -0.89
N GLU A 289 -16.80 -17.44 -0.34
CA GLU A 289 -16.06 -16.87 0.79
C GLU A 289 -15.39 -15.54 0.38
N MET A 290 -14.73 -15.50 -0.77
CA MET A 290 -14.13 -14.26 -1.30
C MET A 290 -15.20 -13.19 -1.57
N THR A 291 -16.33 -13.59 -2.17
CA THR A 291 -17.45 -12.68 -2.44
C THR A 291 -17.99 -12.08 -1.13
N LYS A 292 -18.12 -12.87 -0.09
CA LYS A 292 -18.52 -12.40 1.25
C LYS A 292 -17.48 -11.43 1.82
N GLU A 293 -16.20 -11.78 1.72
CA GLU A 293 -15.09 -10.97 2.24
C GLU A 293 -14.89 -9.64 1.49
N PHE A 294 -15.26 -9.59 0.22
CA PHE A 294 -15.17 -8.38 -0.60
C PHE A 294 -16.53 -7.69 -0.82
N ASN A 295 -17.43 -7.78 0.18
CA ASN A 295 -18.69 -7.06 0.21
C ASN A 295 -19.58 -7.28 -1.03
N GLY A 296 -19.55 -8.49 -1.58
CA GLY A 296 -20.34 -8.90 -2.73
C GLY A 296 -19.64 -8.78 -4.07
N ASP A 297 -18.41 -8.24 -4.13
CA ASP A 297 -17.61 -8.30 -5.38
C ASP A 297 -17.37 -9.77 -5.77
N ASP A 298 -17.50 -10.08 -7.06
CA ASP A 298 -17.48 -11.46 -7.55
C ASP A 298 -16.39 -11.74 -8.60
N ARG A 299 -15.68 -10.69 -9.03
CA ARG A 299 -14.65 -10.77 -10.08
C ARG A 299 -13.71 -9.57 -10.08
N PHE A 300 -12.65 -9.70 -10.90
CA PHE A 300 -11.84 -8.57 -11.31
C PHE A 300 -12.36 -7.97 -12.61
N LEU A 301 -12.33 -6.65 -12.72
CA LEU A 301 -12.75 -5.88 -13.88
C LEU A 301 -11.60 -4.98 -14.36
N PRO A 302 -11.51 -4.73 -15.69
CA PRO A 302 -10.49 -3.85 -16.24
C PRO A 302 -10.71 -2.40 -15.79
N ILE A 303 -9.60 -1.69 -15.58
CA ILE A 303 -9.60 -0.26 -15.25
C ILE A 303 -8.56 0.49 -16.09
N SER A 304 -8.77 1.80 -16.24
CA SER A 304 -7.77 2.79 -16.63
C SER A 304 -7.31 3.55 -15.39
N TYR A 305 -6.01 3.58 -15.11
CA TYR A 305 -5.49 4.39 -14.00
C TYR A 305 -5.80 5.88 -14.21
N LYS A 306 -5.62 6.35 -15.44
CA LYS A 306 -5.86 7.73 -15.80
C LYS A 306 -7.27 8.20 -15.42
N ASP A 307 -8.29 7.41 -15.73
CA ASP A 307 -9.67 7.78 -15.50
C ASP A 307 -10.17 7.38 -14.12
N THR A 308 -9.95 6.11 -13.73
CA THR A 308 -10.50 5.57 -12.48
C THR A 308 -9.88 6.22 -11.24
N TRP A 309 -8.59 6.61 -11.31
CA TRP A 309 -7.87 7.25 -10.19
C TRP A 309 -7.83 8.78 -10.25
N ALA A 310 -8.55 9.43 -11.17
CA ALA A 310 -8.55 10.90 -11.32
C ALA A 310 -8.92 11.61 -10.00
N VAL A 311 -10.00 11.18 -9.34
CA VAL A 311 -10.45 11.75 -8.06
C VAL A 311 -9.42 11.54 -6.94
N VAL A 312 -8.69 10.43 -6.95
CA VAL A 312 -7.67 10.12 -5.94
C VAL A 312 -6.43 10.99 -6.13
N ARG A 313 -6.01 11.23 -7.38
CA ARG A 313 -4.92 12.16 -7.69
C ARG A 313 -5.27 13.58 -7.27
N GLU A 314 -6.52 14.02 -7.51
CA GLU A 314 -6.99 15.33 -7.07
C GLU A 314 -6.94 15.46 -5.53
N VAL A 315 -7.38 14.44 -4.80
CA VAL A 315 -7.28 14.41 -3.32
C VAL A 315 -5.82 14.48 -2.87
N ALA A 316 -4.93 13.73 -3.50
CA ALA A 316 -3.51 13.76 -3.16
C ALA A 316 -2.91 15.16 -3.34
N GLU A 317 -3.17 15.82 -4.47
CA GLU A 317 -2.72 17.20 -4.72
C GLU A 317 -3.28 18.18 -3.69
N LYS A 318 -4.59 18.18 -3.46
CA LYS A 318 -5.26 19.07 -2.50
C LYS A 318 -4.86 18.84 -1.06
N SER A 319 -4.48 17.60 -0.70
CA SER A 319 -3.98 17.27 0.65
C SER A 319 -2.54 17.73 0.90
N GLY A 320 -1.85 18.27 -0.11
CA GLY A 320 -0.44 18.62 -0.05
C GLY A 320 0.51 17.40 -0.10
N THR A 321 0.02 16.26 -0.58
CA THR A 321 0.78 15.02 -0.72
C THR A 321 0.72 14.50 -2.17
N PRO A 322 1.23 15.28 -3.15
CA PRO A 322 1.24 14.85 -4.55
C PRO A 322 2.08 13.57 -4.72
N TYR A 323 1.74 12.77 -5.73
CA TYR A 323 2.41 11.49 -5.97
C TYR A 323 3.79 11.64 -6.61
N ASN A 324 4.68 12.39 -5.95
CA ASN A 324 6.05 12.61 -6.36
C ASN A 324 7.07 12.02 -5.37
N LYS A 325 8.34 12.01 -5.75
CA LYS A 325 9.42 11.43 -4.96
C LYS A 325 9.55 12.05 -3.58
N ALA A 326 9.48 13.37 -3.47
CA ALA A 326 9.64 14.07 -2.19
C ALA A 326 8.52 13.70 -1.20
N ALA A 327 7.26 13.65 -1.68
CA ALA A 327 6.13 13.21 -0.88
C ALA A 327 6.26 11.72 -0.51
N TYR A 328 6.64 10.85 -1.45
CA TYR A 328 6.86 9.43 -1.19
C TYR A 328 7.90 9.19 -0.07
N GLU A 329 9.06 9.86 -0.16
CA GLU A 329 10.10 9.75 0.85
C GLU A 329 9.66 10.28 2.22
N ALA A 330 8.87 11.38 2.25
CA ALA A 330 8.32 11.91 3.49
C ALA A 330 7.31 10.93 4.12
N GLU A 331 6.41 10.35 3.32
CA GLU A 331 5.42 9.38 3.78
C GLU A 331 6.07 8.07 4.27
N SER A 332 7.08 7.58 3.56
CA SER A 332 7.86 6.38 3.95
C SER A 332 8.57 6.59 5.29
N ARG A 333 9.15 7.78 5.53
CA ARG A 333 9.76 8.11 6.83
C ARG A 333 8.72 8.13 7.95
N ARG A 334 7.57 8.78 7.74
CA ARG A 334 6.47 8.81 8.74
C ARG A 334 5.97 7.40 9.08
N GLU A 335 5.86 6.53 8.08
CA GLU A 335 5.44 5.14 8.26
C GLU A 335 6.47 4.35 9.08
N ALA A 336 7.76 4.50 8.78
CA ALA A 336 8.86 3.90 9.54
C ALA A 336 8.92 4.39 11.00
N GLU A 337 8.76 5.69 11.23
CA GLU A 337 8.71 6.28 12.57
C GLU A 337 7.51 5.76 13.39
N ALA A 338 6.35 5.63 12.75
CA ALA A 338 5.16 5.08 13.40
C ALA A 338 5.36 3.59 13.77
N ALA A 339 6.02 2.81 12.92
CA ALA A 339 6.37 1.42 13.21
C ALA A 339 7.37 1.30 14.37
N ALA A 340 8.41 2.14 14.39
CA ALA A 340 9.43 2.14 15.45
C ALA A 340 8.84 2.50 16.82
N LYS A 341 7.89 3.45 16.89
CA LYS A 341 7.21 3.81 18.14
C LYS A 341 6.38 2.66 18.71
N LYS A 342 5.77 1.83 17.84
CA LYS A 342 4.99 0.65 18.27
C LYS A 342 5.85 -0.44 18.89
N THR A 343 7.06 -0.66 18.38
CA THR A 343 7.99 -1.66 18.93
C THR A 343 8.60 -1.25 20.28
N GLN A 344 8.59 0.05 20.59
CA GLN A 344 9.11 0.60 21.86
C GLN A 344 8.04 0.71 22.95
N SER A 345 6.75 0.57 22.63
CA SER A 345 5.70 0.53 23.65
C SER A 345 5.71 -0.85 24.34
N PRO A 346 5.79 -0.92 25.68
CA PRO A 346 5.73 -2.21 26.38
C PRO A 346 4.42 -2.93 26.06
N ALA A 347 4.50 -4.24 25.87
CA ALA A 347 3.32 -5.09 25.67
C ALA A 347 2.31 -4.82 26.81
N PRO A 348 0.99 -4.77 26.52
CA PRO A 348 0.00 -4.64 27.58
C PRO A 348 0.20 -5.76 28.58
N ALA A 349 0.25 -5.44 29.87
CA ALA A 349 0.38 -6.40 30.94
C ALA A 349 -0.74 -7.45 30.79
N PRO A 350 -0.45 -8.75 31.02
CA PRO A 350 -1.47 -9.78 30.96
C PRO A 350 -2.60 -9.42 31.92
N ALA A 351 -3.84 -9.48 31.43
CA ALA A 351 -5.02 -9.21 32.23
C ALA A 351 -5.00 -10.10 33.47
N ALA A 352 -5.09 -9.50 34.65
CA ALA A 352 -5.20 -10.23 35.91
C ALA A 352 -6.41 -11.18 35.83
N PRO A 353 -6.31 -12.42 36.31
CA PRO A 353 -7.44 -13.34 36.33
C PRO A 353 -8.55 -12.68 37.16
N LYS A 354 -9.74 -12.64 36.60
CA LYS A 354 -10.95 -12.21 37.33
C LYS A 354 -11.20 -13.17 38.49
N PRO A 355 -11.57 -12.66 39.70
CA PRO A 355 -11.88 -13.49 40.86
C PRO A 355 -13.13 -14.36 40.63
#